data_58ec898f66248775198ce0f9b4476da6
#
_entry.id   58ec898f66248775198ce0f9b4476da6
#
_cell.length_a   1.000
_cell.length_b   1.000
_cell.length_c   1.000
_cell.angle_alpha   90.00
_cell.angle_beta   90.00
_cell.angle_gamma   90.00
#
_symmetry.space_group_name_H-M   'P 1'
#
loop_
_entity.id
_entity.type
_entity.pdbx_description
1 polymer ?
#
loop_
_entity_poly.entity_id
_entity_poly.type
_entity_poly.pdbx_seq_one_letter_code
_entity_poly.pdbx_strand_id
1 'polypeptide(L)'
;QGYGYNVKYLYTEIGKILGLNEKHKFVIIGAGNLGQALANYAAFENRGFVLKGLFDVNPRLAGLTIRGVEIRMMDELKDFVKENDIEIGVLTIPKAKAVEVANLLVDNGVKAIWNFAHTDLNLPDNIIVENVHLSESLMRLSYNITRYNEEHEGK
;
A
#
# COMPACT_ATOMS: atom_id res chain seq x y z
N GLN A 1 13.21 20.14 24.12
CA GLN A 1 13.07 21.14 23.13
C GLN A 1 11.76 21.02 22.37
N GLY A 2 11.19 22.13 21.99
CA GLY A 2 9.91 22.18 21.30
C GLY A 2 9.90 21.69 19.87
N TYR A 3 11.02 21.20 19.35
CA TYR A 3 11.16 20.82 17.94
C TYR A 3 10.22 19.69 17.55
N GLY A 4 10.18 18.59 18.30
CA GLY A 4 9.30 17.46 18.02
C GLY A 4 7.83 17.82 18.16
N TYR A 5 7.48 18.65 19.12
CA TYR A 5 6.12 19.13 19.33
C TYR A 5 5.67 20.00 18.15
N ASN A 6 6.50 20.94 17.73
CA ASN A 6 6.18 21.83 16.61
C ASN A 6 6.03 21.08 15.28
N VAL A 7 6.85 20.07 15.05
CA VAL A 7 6.76 19.22 13.85
C VAL A 7 5.44 18.45 13.86
N LYS A 8 5.04 17.89 14.98
CA LYS A 8 3.79 17.14 15.10
C LYS A 8 2.58 18.06 14.87
N TYR A 9 2.59 19.28 15.44
CA TYR A 9 1.55 20.26 15.23
C TYR A 9 1.46 20.66 13.75
N LEU A 10 2.58 20.93 13.13
CA LEU A 10 2.65 21.29 11.71
C LEU A 10 2.10 20.16 10.83
N TYR A 11 2.43 18.93 11.13
CA TYR A 11 1.90 17.76 10.41
C TYR A 11 0.38 17.71 10.51
N THR A 12 -0.17 17.93 11.68
CA THR A 12 -1.61 17.92 11.90
C THR A 12 -2.30 19.02 11.10
N GLU A 13 -1.75 20.23 11.11
CA GLU A 13 -2.32 21.37 10.37
C GLU A 13 -2.23 21.19 8.86
N ILE A 14 -1.11 20.68 8.36
CA ILE A 14 -0.94 20.37 6.94
C ILE A 14 -1.93 19.27 6.54
N GLY A 15 -2.12 18.26 7.38
CA GLY A 15 -3.08 17.19 7.14
C GLY A 15 -4.51 17.71 6.97
N LYS A 16 -4.92 18.68 7.79
CA LYS A 16 -6.24 19.31 7.66
C LYS A 16 -6.38 20.07 6.34
N ILE A 17 -5.36 20.81 5.95
CA ILE A 17 -5.37 21.58 4.71
C ILE A 17 -5.44 20.67 3.50
N LEU A 18 -4.69 19.54 3.51
CA LEU A 18 -4.62 18.60 2.41
C LEU A 18 -5.73 17.54 2.42
N GLY A 19 -6.63 17.56 3.41
CA GLY A 19 -7.69 16.56 3.53
C GLY A 19 -7.22 15.22 4.07
N LEU A 20 -6.02 15.14 4.66
CA LEU A 20 -5.46 13.88 5.21
C LEU A 20 -6.14 13.45 6.50
N ASN A 21 -7.04 14.27 7.05
CA ASN A 21 -7.86 13.90 8.21
C ASN A 21 -9.14 13.16 7.79
N GLU A 22 -9.44 13.13 6.51
CA GLU A 22 -10.53 12.34 5.99
C GLU A 22 -10.14 10.85 6.01
N LYS A 23 -11.13 9.99 6.19
CA LYS A 23 -10.89 8.54 6.21
C LYS A 23 -10.87 8.01 4.79
N HIS A 24 -9.76 7.40 4.41
CA HIS A 24 -9.59 6.74 3.12
C HIS A 24 -9.72 5.24 3.30
N LYS A 25 -10.68 4.65 2.61
CA LYS A 25 -10.93 3.21 2.65
C LYS A 25 -10.04 2.51 1.65
N PHE A 26 -9.35 1.48 2.09
CA PHE A 26 -8.47 0.72 1.21
C PHE A 26 -8.64 -0.78 1.34
N VAL A 27 -8.26 -1.48 0.29
CA VAL A 27 -8.17 -2.95 0.26
C VAL A 27 -6.74 -3.35 -0.08
N ILE A 28 -6.32 -4.50 0.42
CA ILE A 28 -5.02 -5.08 0.08
C ILE A 28 -5.27 -6.32 -0.78
N ILE A 29 -4.63 -6.37 -1.93
CA ILE A 29 -4.70 -7.50 -2.84
C ILE A 29 -3.40 -8.28 -2.73
N GLY A 30 -3.50 -9.51 -2.24
CA GLY A 30 -2.36 -10.35 -1.90
C GLY A 30 -2.17 -10.45 -0.40
N ALA A 31 -2.55 -11.58 0.18
CA ALA A 31 -2.46 -11.82 1.62
C ALA A 31 -1.28 -12.71 1.97
N GLY A 32 -0.16 -12.55 1.27
CA GLY A 32 1.11 -13.15 1.61
C GLY A 32 1.81 -12.37 2.74
N ASN A 33 3.10 -12.58 2.90
CA ASN A 33 3.85 -11.97 4.01
C ASN A 33 3.77 -10.44 4.02
N LEU A 34 3.97 -9.80 2.88
CA LEU A 34 3.92 -8.34 2.78
C LEU A 34 2.51 -7.81 2.99
N GLY A 35 1.51 -8.42 2.34
CA GLY A 35 0.12 -8.00 2.50
C GLY A 35 -0.36 -8.10 3.93
N GLN A 36 -0.02 -9.19 4.62
CA GLN A 36 -0.36 -9.36 6.02
C GLN A 36 0.35 -8.36 6.93
N ALA A 37 1.63 -8.07 6.64
CA ALA A 37 2.39 -7.09 7.40
C ALA A 37 1.77 -5.69 7.28
N LEU A 38 1.37 -5.30 6.08
CA LEU A 38 0.69 -4.03 5.85
C LEU A 38 -0.68 -3.99 6.55
N ALA A 39 -1.43 -5.10 6.50
CA ALA A 39 -2.71 -5.20 7.18
C ALA A 39 -2.58 -5.04 8.70
N ASN A 40 -1.47 -5.50 9.26
CA ASN A 40 -1.19 -5.40 10.69
C ASN A 40 -0.62 -4.04 11.11
N TYR A 41 -0.32 -3.17 10.17
CA TYR A 41 0.32 -1.90 10.50
C TYR A 41 -0.70 -0.89 11.06
N ALA A 42 -0.79 -0.84 12.37
CA ALA A 42 -1.78 -0.05 13.10
C ALA A 42 -1.68 1.46 12.85
N ALA A 43 -0.48 1.95 12.49
CA ALA A 43 -0.27 3.39 12.26
C ALA A 43 -1.09 3.95 11.10
N PHE A 44 -1.56 3.11 10.17
CA PHE A 44 -2.40 3.58 9.07
C PHE A 44 -3.73 4.14 9.57
N GLU A 45 -4.35 3.49 10.55
CA GLU A 45 -5.62 3.97 11.12
C GLU A 45 -5.47 5.35 11.75
N ASN A 46 -4.36 5.59 12.42
CA ASN A 46 -4.08 6.87 13.07
C ASN A 46 -3.88 8.00 12.06
N ARG A 47 -3.64 7.66 10.80
CA ARG A 47 -3.44 8.61 9.71
C ARG A 47 -4.63 8.70 8.77
N GLY A 48 -5.75 8.11 9.13
CA GLY A 48 -6.99 8.19 8.35
C GLY A 48 -7.15 7.11 7.29
N PHE A 49 -6.35 6.05 7.31
CA PHE A 49 -6.45 4.95 6.35
C PHE A 49 -7.13 3.75 7.02
N VAL A 50 -8.26 3.34 6.47
CA VAL A 50 -9.08 2.27 7.04
C VAL A 50 -9.06 1.06 6.13
N LEU A 51 -8.49 -0.05 6.62
CA LEU A 51 -8.48 -1.31 5.89
C LEU A 51 -9.88 -1.94 5.93
N LYS A 52 -10.46 -2.15 4.76
CA LYS A 52 -11.80 -2.73 4.61
C LYS A 52 -11.78 -4.18 4.16
N GLY A 53 -10.78 -4.58 3.41
CA GLY A 53 -10.74 -5.94 2.88
C GLY A 53 -9.35 -6.40 2.53
N LEU A 54 -9.17 -7.71 2.62
CA LEU A 54 -7.98 -8.44 2.21
C LEU A 54 -8.41 -9.50 1.21
N PHE A 55 -7.70 -9.62 0.09
CA PHE A 55 -8.06 -10.54 -0.99
C PHE A 55 -6.88 -11.38 -1.41
N ASP A 56 -7.12 -12.65 -1.69
CA ASP A 56 -6.10 -13.56 -2.18
C ASP A 56 -6.72 -14.64 -3.07
N VAL A 57 -5.89 -15.27 -3.88
CA VAL A 57 -6.31 -16.40 -4.72
C VAL A 57 -6.21 -17.74 -3.98
N ASN A 58 -5.51 -17.78 -2.86
CA ASN A 58 -5.26 -19.01 -2.12
C ASN A 58 -6.47 -19.35 -1.23
N PRO A 59 -7.20 -20.44 -1.53
CA PRO A 59 -8.38 -20.81 -0.75
C PRO A 59 -8.09 -21.18 0.70
N ARG A 60 -6.84 -21.52 1.01
CA ARG A 60 -6.43 -21.85 2.39
C ARG A 60 -6.44 -20.62 3.30
N LEU A 61 -6.31 -19.42 2.72
CA LEU A 61 -6.32 -18.18 3.47
C LEU A 61 -7.75 -17.64 3.68
N ALA A 62 -8.70 -18.07 2.86
CA ALA A 62 -10.08 -17.57 2.93
C ALA A 62 -10.70 -17.84 4.30
N GLY A 63 -11.33 -16.81 4.86
CA GLY A 63 -11.97 -16.87 6.16
C GLY A 63 -11.06 -16.57 7.35
N LEU A 64 -9.73 -16.56 7.16
CA LEU A 64 -8.82 -16.09 8.21
C LEU A 64 -8.98 -14.58 8.38
N THR A 65 -8.73 -14.09 9.59
CA THR A 65 -8.86 -12.67 9.90
C THR A 65 -7.52 -12.08 10.34
N ILE A 66 -7.29 -10.84 9.93
CA ILE A 66 -6.16 -10.05 10.40
C ILE A 66 -6.73 -8.74 10.93
N ARG A 67 -6.56 -8.46 12.22
CA ARG A 67 -7.10 -7.28 12.89
C ARG A 67 -8.61 -7.12 12.64
N GLY A 68 -9.33 -8.23 12.65
CA GLY A 68 -10.78 -8.24 12.45
C GLY A 68 -11.23 -8.16 11.00
N VAL A 69 -10.31 -8.08 10.03
CA VAL A 69 -10.63 -8.04 8.60
C VAL A 69 -10.43 -9.43 8.00
N GLU A 70 -11.49 -9.94 7.40
CA GLU A 70 -11.50 -11.28 6.81
C GLU A 70 -10.78 -11.31 5.47
N ILE A 71 -9.97 -12.36 5.25
CA ILE A 71 -9.37 -12.62 3.93
C ILE A 71 -10.43 -13.26 3.05
N ARG A 72 -10.68 -12.65 1.90
CA ARG A 72 -11.69 -13.06 0.92
C ARG A 72 -11.03 -13.54 -0.36
N MET A 73 -11.78 -14.30 -1.14
CA MET A 73 -11.34 -14.73 -2.46
C MET A 73 -11.48 -13.61 -3.49
N MET A 74 -10.67 -13.68 -4.54
CA MET A 74 -10.62 -12.64 -5.58
C MET A 74 -11.94 -12.47 -6.36
N ASP A 75 -12.76 -13.51 -6.43
CA ASP A 75 -14.07 -13.42 -7.10
C ASP A 75 -15.05 -12.47 -6.39
N GLU A 76 -14.82 -12.16 -5.12
CA GLU A 76 -15.62 -11.21 -4.37
C GLU A 76 -15.15 -9.76 -4.52
N LEU A 77 -13.99 -9.53 -5.13
CA LEU A 77 -13.33 -8.21 -5.14
C LEU A 77 -14.17 -7.14 -5.84
N LYS A 78 -14.68 -7.45 -7.01
CA LYS A 78 -15.42 -6.49 -7.84
C LYS A 78 -16.60 -5.89 -7.11
N ASP A 79 -17.45 -6.74 -6.57
CA ASP A 79 -18.66 -6.29 -5.85
C ASP A 79 -18.31 -5.60 -4.54
N PHE A 80 -17.30 -6.13 -3.84
CA PHE A 80 -16.85 -5.54 -2.58
C PHE A 80 -16.37 -4.10 -2.75
N VAL A 81 -15.57 -3.85 -3.78
CA VAL A 81 -15.03 -2.52 -4.06
C VAL A 81 -16.15 -1.52 -4.35
N LYS A 82 -17.15 -1.93 -5.13
CA LYS A 82 -18.31 -1.08 -5.44
C LYS A 82 -19.17 -0.81 -4.21
N GLU A 83 -19.49 -1.85 -3.46
CA GLU A 83 -20.42 -1.74 -2.32
C GLU A 83 -19.84 -0.96 -1.15
N ASN A 84 -18.52 -0.94 -1.01
CA ASN A 84 -17.84 -0.33 0.14
C ASN A 84 -17.14 1.00 -0.19
N ASP A 85 -17.33 1.54 -1.38
CA ASP A 85 -16.73 2.82 -1.80
C ASP A 85 -15.22 2.86 -1.55
N ILE A 86 -14.50 1.85 -2.02
CA ILE A 86 -13.06 1.74 -1.81
C ILE A 86 -12.33 2.76 -2.69
N GLU A 87 -11.50 3.58 -2.07
CA GLU A 87 -10.73 4.61 -2.77
C GLU A 87 -9.35 4.11 -3.23
N ILE A 88 -8.71 3.25 -2.43
CA ILE A 88 -7.31 2.85 -2.63
C ILE A 88 -7.21 1.33 -2.73
N GLY A 89 -6.52 0.87 -3.76
CA GLY A 89 -6.10 -0.53 -3.86
C GLY A 89 -4.61 -0.67 -3.62
N VAL A 90 -4.23 -1.57 -2.73
CA VAL A 90 -2.82 -1.88 -2.44
C VAL A 90 -2.47 -3.20 -3.11
N LEU A 91 -1.49 -3.20 -4.01
CA LEU A 91 -1.09 -4.38 -4.77
C LEU A 91 0.18 -5.00 -4.19
N THR A 92 0.05 -6.14 -3.55
CA THR A 92 1.15 -6.95 -3.03
C THR A 92 1.14 -8.33 -3.68
N ILE A 93 0.97 -8.34 -5.00
CA ILE A 93 0.84 -9.53 -5.84
C ILE A 93 1.99 -9.60 -6.84
N PRO A 94 2.23 -10.77 -7.47
CA PRO A 94 3.24 -10.88 -8.53
C PRO A 94 2.96 -9.92 -9.69
N LYS A 95 4.01 -9.38 -10.28
CA LYS A 95 3.90 -8.41 -11.38
C LYS A 95 3.07 -8.91 -12.56
N ALA A 96 3.07 -10.23 -12.81
CA ALA A 96 2.30 -10.83 -13.90
C ALA A 96 0.78 -10.64 -13.74
N LYS A 97 0.29 -10.41 -12.53
CA LYS A 97 -1.13 -10.20 -12.22
C LYS A 97 -1.50 -8.75 -11.94
N ALA A 98 -0.51 -7.88 -11.77
CA ALA A 98 -0.73 -6.53 -11.28
C ALA A 98 -1.57 -5.68 -12.22
N VAL A 99 -1.32 -5.71 -13.51
CA VAL A 99 -2.04 -4.92 -14.52
C VAL A 99 -3.52 -5.30 -14.54
N GLU A 100 -3.81 -6.59 -14.59
CA GLU A 100 -5.17 -7.11 -14.61
C GLU A 100 -5.97 -6.67 -13.37
N VAL A 101 -5.37 -6.83 -12.20
CA VAL A 101 -6.02 -6.49 -10.94
C VAL A 101 -6.18 -4.96 -10.82
N ALA A 102 -5.18 -4.19 -11.22
CA ALA A 102 -5.28 -2.74 -11.20
C ALA A 102 -6.44 -2.24 -12.08
N ASN A 103 -6.59 -2.79 -13.27
CA ASN A 103 -7.69 -2.44 -14.16
C ASN A 103 -9.04 -2.81 -13.56
N LEU A 104 -9.14 -3.98 -12.93
CA LEU A 104 -10.37 -4.38 -12.26
C LEU A 104 -10.77 -3.38 -11.17
N LEU A 105 -9.80 -2.96 -10.35
CA LEU A 105 -10.04 -1.98 -9.28
C LEU A 105 -10.50 -0.64 -9.84
N VAL A 106 -9.79 -0.12 -10.83
CA VAL A 106 -10.09 1.18 -11.44
C VAL A 106 -11.45 1.16 -12.15
N ASP A 107 -11.78 0.10 -12.87
CA ASP A 107 -13.07 -0.05 -13.56
C ASP A 107 -14.24 -0.09 -12.56
N ASN A 108 -13.98 -0.38 -11.30
CA ASN A 108 -14.99 -0.46 -10.25
C ASN A 108 -14.93 0.67 -9.25
N GLY A 109 -14.25 1.77 -9.58
CA GLY A 109 -14.31 3.02 -8.83
C GLY A 109 -13.11 3.36 -7.96
N VAL A 110 -12.09 2.51 -7.90
CA VAL A 110 -10.85 2.83 -7.18
C VAL A 110 -10.12 3.95 -7.90
N LYS A 111 -9.66 4.94 -7.16
CA LYS A 111 -9.04 6.16 -7.70
C LYS A 111 -7.53 6.20 -7.54
N ALA A 112 -7.01 5.39 -6.63
CA ALA A 112 -5.59 5.41 -6.30
C ALA A 112 -5.07 3.99 -6.08
N ILE A 113 -3.85 3.75 -6.54
CA ILE A 113 -3.18 2.45 -6.41
C ILE A 113 -1.85 2.63 -5.70
N TRP A 114 -1.64 1.88 -4.62
CA TRP A 114 -0.35 1.78 -3.96
C TRP A 114 0.30 0.48 -4.46
N ASN A 115 1.27 0.64 -5.33
CA ASN A 115 1.80 -0.46 -6.12
C ASN A 115 3.13 -0.98 -5.57
N PHE A 116 3.12 -2.17 -4.99
CA PHE A 116 4.31 -2.88 -4.56
C PHE A 116 4.76 -3.93 -5.59
N ALA A 117 3.96 -4.18 -6.61
CA ALA A 117 4.36 -5.02 -7.73
C ALA A 117 5.31 -4.23 -8.63
N HIS A 118 6.44 -4.81 -8.97
CA HIS A 118 7.51 -4.11 -9.69
C HIS A 118 7.22 -4.09 -11.19
N THR A 119 6.17 -3.35 -11.59
CA THR A 119 5.75 -3.22 -13.00
C THR A 119 4.97 -1.94 -13.22
N ASP A 120 5.01 -1.45 -14.47
CA ASP A 120 4.19 -0.33 -14.89
C ASP A 120 2.75 -0.81 -15.12
N LEU A 121 1.79 -0.10 -14.56
CA LEU A 121 0.38 -0.48 -14.62
C LEU A 121 -0.36 0.10 -15.82
N ASN A 122 0.18 1.12 -16.49
CA ASN A 122 -0.41 1.77 -17.66
C ASN A 122 -1.88 2.19 -17.46
N LEU A 123 -2.15 2.81 -16.32
CA LEU A 123 -3.50 3.27 -15.97
C LEU A 123 -3.78 4.65 -16.56
N PRO A 124 -5.08 5.05 -16.70
CA PRO A 124 -5.43 6.39 -17.15
C PRO A 124 -4.80 7.49 -16.27
N ASP A 125 -4.57 8.67 -16.85
CA ASP A 125 -3.90 9.78 -16.18
C ASP A 125 -4.64 10.31 -14.96
N ASN A 126 -5.95 10.09 -14.87
CA ASN A 126 -6.75 10.50 -13.73
C ASN A 126 -6.64 9.56 -12.52
N ILE A 127 -5.91 8.46 -12.64
CA ILE A 127 -5.67 7.52 -11.54
C ILE A 127 -4.33 7.83 -10.89
N ILE A 128 -4.34 7.99 -9.59
CA ILE A 128 -3.14 8.26 -8.82
C ILE A 128 -2.43 6.94 -8.53
N VAL A 129 -1.16 6.85 -8.90
CA VAL A 129 -0.34 5.66 -8.65
C VAL A 129 0.90 6.05 -7.86
N GLU A 130 1.10 5.40 -6.73
CA GLU A 130 2.32 5.51 -5.96
C GLU A 130 3.04 4.17 -6.00
N ASN A 131 4.27 4.16 -6.52
CA ASN A 131 5.07 2.94 -6.65
C ASN A 131 6.06 2.83 -5.50
N VAL A 132 6.14 1.64 -4.89
CA VAL A 132 7.13 1.34 -3.85
C VAL A 132 8.09 0.29 -4.40
N HIS A 133 9.37 0.64 -4.42
CA HIS A 133 10.45 -0.20 -4.96
C HIS A 133 11.35 -0.67 -3.80
N LEU A 134 10.91 -1.68 -3.08
CA LEU A 134 11.63 -2.19 -1.91
C LEU A 134 13.03 -2.69 -2.26
N SER A 135 13.16 -3.39 -3.38
CA SER A 135 14.45 -3.92 -3.83
C SER A 135 15.44 -2.81 -4.20
N GLU A 136 14.96 -1.73 -4.81
CA GLU A 136 15.82 -0.59 -5.16
C GLU A 136 16.40 0.09 -3.92
N SER A 137 15.60 0.21 -2.87
CA SER A 137 16.06 0.77 -1.61
C SER A 137 17.21 -0.05 -1.00
N LEU A 138 17.07 -1.38 -1.02
CA LEU A 138 18.11 -2.29 -0.54
C LEU A 138 19.36 -2.23 -1.44
N MET A 139 19.17 -2.16 -2.74
CA MET A 139 20.29 -2.02 -3.70
C MET A 139 21.07 -0.73 -3.46
N ARG A 140 20.38 0.35 -3.17
CA ARG A 140 21.00 1.64 -2.85
C ARG A 140 21.84 1.55 -1.57
N LEU A 141 21.33 0.86 -0.57
CA LEU A 141 22.06 0.61 0.66
C LEU A 141 23.33 -0.21 0.38
N SER A 142 23.22 -1.27 -0.42
CA SER A 142 24.36 -2.10 -0.82
C SER A 142 25.44 -1.27 -1.52
N TYR A 143 25.05 -0.42 -2.45
CA TYR A 143 25.96 0.49 -3.16
C TYR A 143 26.69 1.40 -2.16
N ASN A 144 25.96 1.97 -1.20
CA ASN A 144 26.56 2.85 -0.20
C ASN A 144 27.53 2.14 0.74
N ILE A 145 27.26 0.88 1.07
CA ILE A 145 28.18 0.05 1.83
C ILE A 145 29.50 -0.17 1.06
N THR A 146 29.38 -0.49 -0.21
CA THR A 146 30.56 -0.69 -1.08
C THR A 146 31.40 0.57 -1.16
N ARG A 147 30.77 1.74 -1.39
CA ARG A 147 31.46 3.01 -1.41
C ARG A 147 32.16 3.32 -0.09
N TYR A 148 31.47 3.10 1.01
CA TYR A 148 32.05 3.31 2.33
C TYR A 148 33.31 2.46 2.54
N ASN A 149 33.25 1.19 2.16
CA ASN A 149 34.40 0.28 2.28
C ASN A 149 35.57 0.73 1.40
N GLU A 150 35.33 1.13 0.16
CA GLU A 150 36.37 1.64 -0.72
C GLU A 150 37.08 2.87 -0.13
N GLU A 151 36.31 3.78 0.44
CA GLU A 151 36.86 5.01 1.05
C GLU A 151 37.69 4.71 2.30
N HIS A 152 37.39 3.66 3.04
CA HIS A 152 38.06 3.32 4.30
C HIS A 152 39.14 2.25 4.16
N GLU A 153 39.09 1.40 3.15
CA GLU A 153 40.10 0.37 2.90
C GLU A 153 41.36 0.92 2.23
N GLY A 154 41.23 2.05 1.56
CA GLY A 154 42.37 2.74 0.92
C GLY A 154 43.28 3.45 1.91
N LYS A 155 43.00 3.33 3.18
CA LYS A 155 43.77 3.90 4.27
C LYS A 155 44.51 2.81 5.06
#